data_7bc966670f62fa6b3f3ab640fba22bd1
#
_entry.id   7bc966670f62fa6b3f3ab640fba22bd1
#
_cell.length_a   1.000
_cell.length_b   1.000
_cell.length_c   1.000
_cell.angle_alpha   90.00
_cell.angle_beta   90.00
_cell.angle_gamma   90.00
#
_symmetry.space_group_name_H-M   'P 1'
#
loop_
_entity.id
_entity.type
_entity.pdbx_description
1 polymer ?
#
loop_
_entity_poly.entity_id
_entity_poly.type
_entity_poly.pdbx_seq_one_letter_code
_entity_poly.pdbx_strand_id
1 'polypeptide(L)'
;MSKFLTALLIIVSTNVFSWDQRPPLPVQQCSFHSPYGFAATTRQATAICREAYLVAYDAPAKIPVYVAYTLKPENALGCFPRTNAFVADNSLPPGKKASPQDYAGTGYDQGHIVPDGDQSYNQQVEWESFLMSNMSPQLPNLNRGVWKQLESSVRAWAVQRNHTLIVIPGNIYNVATNKKIGKSGVTVPDGLFKIVIDTQTNEALAFAYAQKESQPTDISLGQVSVADIERYTGITFALPKGVDKNAKPKIWAADLGALGKAKKAKCGKDD
;
A
#
# COMPACT_ATOMS: atom_id res chain seq x y z
N MET A 1 -56.13 27.47 35.91
CA MET A 1 -55.60 26.13 35.52
C MET A 1 -54.53 26.36 34.47
N SER A 2 -53.28 26.40 34.88
CA SER A 2 -52.13 26.62 33.99
C SER A 2 -51.57 25.28 33.57
N LYS A 3 -51.55 24.97 32.25
CA LYS A 3 -50.99 23.75 31.68
C LYS A 3 -49.49 24.01 31.40
N PHE A 4 -48.60 23.44 32.19
CA PHE A 4 -47.18 23.39 31.87
C PHE A 4 -46.94 22.35 30.77
N LEU A 5 -46.50 22.80 29.59
CA LEU A 5 -46.02 21.97 28.53
C LEU A 5 -44.55 21.65 28.79
N THR A 6 -44.23 20.42 29.18
CA THR A 6 -42.87 19.95 29.34
C THR A 6 -42.34 19.56 27.97
N ALA A 7 -41.45 20.36 27.41
CA ALA A 7 -40.76 20.01 26.17
C ALA A 7 -39.68 18.96 26.48
N LEU A 8 -39.82 17.76 25.91
CA LEU A 8 -38.84 16.71 25.99
C LEU A 8 -37.73 17.01 24.95
N LEU A 9 -36.57 17.42 25.43
CA LEU A 9 -35.38 17.60 24.58
C LEU A 9 -34.78 16.23 24.25
N ILE A 10 -35.01 15.76 23.02
CA ILE A 10 -34.34 14.56 22.52
C ILE A 10 -32.92 14.96 22.11
N ILE A 11 -31.95 14.64 22.98
CA ILE A 11 -30.53 14.76 22.63
C ILE A 11 -30.20 13.60 21.68
N VAL A 12 -30.19 13.88 20.37
CA VAL A 12 -29.63 12.97 19.39
C VAL A 12 -28.10 13.04 19.54
N SER A 13 -27.53 12.08 20.25
CA SER A 13 -26.08 11.88 20.24
C SER A 13 -25.66 11.42 18.86
N THR A 14 -25.16 12.33 18.04
CA THR A 14 -24.41 11.97 16.85
C THR A 14 -23.12 11.30 17.33
N ASN A 15 -23.03 9.98 17.22
CA ASN A 15 -21.77 9.29 17.36
C ASN A 15 -20.86 9.81 16.23
N VAL A 16 -20.05 10.81 16.52
CA VAL A 16 -18.92 11.20 15.69
C VAL A 16 -17.94 10.04 15.80
N PHE A 17 -17.89 9.20 14.78
CA PHE A 17 -16.87 8.18 14.67
C PHE A 17 -15.52 8.91 14.57
N SER A 18 -14.80 9.05 15.68
CA SER A 18 -13.42 9.47 15.64
C SER A 18 -12.57 8.26 15.29
N TRP A 19 -11.90 8.33 14.16
CA TRP A 19 -10.90 7.34 13.78
C TRP A 19 -9.74 7.46 14.77
N ASP A 20 -9.61 6.47 15.64
CA ASP A 20 -8.47 6.40 16.55
C ASP A 20 -7.34 5.63 15.85
N GLN A 21 -6.14 6.23 15.86
CA GLN A 21 -4.94 5.51 15.46
C GLN A 21 -4.68 4.38 16.45
N ARG A 22 -5.01 3.18 16.05
CA ARG A 22 -4.68 2.00 16.87
C ARG A 22 -3.17 1.88 17.01
N PRO A 23 -2.66 1.45 18.16
CA PRO A 23 -1.25 1.09 18.28
C PRO A 23 -0.92 -0.04 17.31
N PRO A 24 0.34 -0.12 16.83
CA PRO A 24 0.77 -1.26 16.04
C PRO A 24 0.57 -2.57 16.81
N LEU A 25 0.23 -3.61 16.07
CA LEU A 25 0.17 -4.97 16.60
C LEU A 25 1.59 -5.50 16.85
N PRO A 26 1.77 -6.49 17.74
CA PRO A 26 3.02 -7.24 17.82
C PRO A 26 3.43 -7.78 16.44
N VAL A 27 4.70 -7.63 16.06
CA VAL A 27 5.19 -7.97 14.70
C VAL A 27 4.91 -9.43 14.33
N GLN A 28 4.90 -10.32 15.32
CA GLN A 28 4.58 -11.74 15.13
C GLN A 28 3.17 -11.96 14.57
N GLN A 29 2.23 -11.07 14.88
CA GLN A 29 0.86 -11.13 14.35
C GLN A 29 0.78 -10.76 12.86
N CYS A 30 1.83 -10.16 12.28
CA CYS A 30 1.92 -9.88 10.86
C CYS A 30 2.60 -10.98 10.04
N SER A 31 2.95 -12.12 10.63
CA SER A 31 3.65 -13.21 9.92
C SER A 31 2.86 -13.75 8.73
N PHE A 32 1.52 -13.67 8.76
CA PHE A 32 0.68 -14.07 7.62
C PHE A 32 0.77 -13.13 6.39
N HIS A 33 1.27 -11.90 6.57
CA HIS A 33 1.58 -10.99 5.46
C HIS A 33 2.96 -11.28 4.84
N SER A 34 3.78 -12.05 5.53
CA SER A 34 5.12 -12.45 5.08
C SER A 34 5.36 -13.93 5.40
N PRO A 35 4.54 -14.85 4.83
CA PRO A 35 4.52 -16.26 5.22
C PRO A 35 5.82 -16.99 4.88
N TYR A 36 6.63 -16.43 4.00
CA TYR A 36 7.94 -16.98 3.62
C TYR A 36 9.10 -16.40 4.44
N GLY A 37 8.80 -15.48 5.37
CA GLY A 37 9.77 -14.75 6.18
C GLY A 37 9.88 -13.27 5.81
N PHE A 38 10.37 -12.47 6.74
CA PHE A 38 10.61 -11.05 6.50
C PHE A 38 11.80 -10.86 5.55
N ALA A 39 11.68 -9.88 4.65
CA ALA A 39 12.81 -9.56 3.78
C ALA A 39 13.97 -8.97 4.61
N ALA A 40 15.17 -9.49 4.36
CA ALA A 40 16.38 -9.02 5.03
C ALA A 40 16.91 -7.76 4.33
N THR A 41 17.25 -6.75 5.12
CA THR A 41 17.83 -5.50 4.64
C THR A 41 18.94 -5.03 5.57
N THR A 42 19.96 -4.39 5.01
CA THR A 42 21.00 -3.70 5.79
C THR A 42 20.54 -2.35 6.35
N ARG A 43 19.37 -1.87 5.94
CA ARG A 43 18.78 -0.62 6.44
C ARG A 43 18.22 -0.81 7.84
N GLN A 44 18.35 0.22 8.68
CA GLN A 44 17.72 0.24 10.00
C GLN A 44 16.22 0.53 9.86
N ALA A 45 15.48 -0.49 9.48
CA ALA A 45 14.04 -0.39 9.32
C ALA A 45 13.30 -0.74 10.61
N THR A 46 12.30 0.08 10.97
CA THR A 46 11.36 -0.22 12.04
C THR A 46 10.19 -1.02 11.46
N ALA A 47 9.93 -2.20 12.02
CA ALA A 47 8.76 -2.98 11.65
C ALA A 47 7.50 -2.42 12.33
N ILE A 48 6.50 -2.07 11.54
CA ILE A 48 5.18 -1.59 12.00
C ILE A 48 4.14 -2.57 11.49
N CYS A 49 3.52 -3.33 12.40
CA CYS A 49 2.48 -4.29 12.09
C CYS A 49 1.10 -3.62 12.21
N ARG A 50 0.33 -3.61 11.13
CA ARG A 50 -1.08 -3.22 11.08
C ARG A 50 -1.94 -4.44 10.82
N GLU A 51 -3.25 -4.32 10.98
CA GLU A 51 -4.16 -5.45 10.76
C GLU A 51 -4.05 -6.00 9.33
N ALA A 52 -3.85 -5.14 8.34
CA ALA A 52 -3.87 -5.50 6.93
C ALA A 52 -2.50 -5.52 6.24
N TYR A 53 -1.43 -5.07 6.89
CA TYR A 53 -0.10 -5.00 6.29
C TYR A 53 1.02 -4.86 7.32
N LEU A 54 2.22 -5.25 6.90
CA LEU A 54 3.46 -5.02 7.62
C LEU A 54 4.29 -3.98 6.87
N VAL A 55 4.76 -2.93 7.57
CA VAL A 55 5.69 -1.93 7.02
C VAL A 55 7.08 -2.16 7.57
N ALA A 56 8.10 -2.20 6.72
CA ALA A 56 9.47 -1.97 7.09
C ALA A 56 9.78 -0.47 6.84
N TYR A 57 9.73 0.34 7.88
CA TYR A 57 9.80 1.79 7.79
C TYR A 57 11.22 2.32 8.03
N ASP A 58 11.73 3.14 7.10
CA ASP A 58 13.01 3.83 7.23
C ASP A 58 12.79 5.22 7.87
N ALA A 59 13.02 5.31 9.17
CA ALA A 59 12.81 6.55 9.92
C ALA A 59 13.72 7.74 9.50
N PRO A 60 14.99 7.55 9.14
CA PRO A 60 15.80 8.56 8.46
C PRO A 60 15.24 9.06 7.13
N ALA A 61 14.74 8.16 6.29
CA ALA A 61 14.15 8.49 4.99
C ALA A 61 12.71 8.99 5.09
N LYS A 62 11.99 8.61 6.14
CA LYS A 62 10.55 8.88 6.39
C LYS A 62 9.63 8.31 5.32
N ILE A 63 10.01 7.16 4.74
CA ILE A 63 9.23 6.39 3.79
C ILE A 63 9.37 4.89 4.12
N PRO A 64 8.45 4.03 3.65
CA PRO A 64 8.66 2.58 3.71
C PRO A 64 9.90 2.15 2.92
N VAL A 65 10.67 1.20 3.43
CA VAL A 65 11.61 0.40 2.63
C VAL A 65 10.80 -0.49 1.70
N TYR A 66 9.90 -1.26 2.31
CA TYR A 66 8.88 -2.06 1.64
C TYR A 66 7.68 -2.22 2.58
N VAL A 67 6.59 -2.66 2.00
CA VAL A 67 5.42 -3.14 2.74
C VAL A 67 5.11 -4.56 2.26
N ALA A 68 4.55 -5.40 3.13
CA ALA A 68 4.07 -6.72 2.75
C ALA A 68 2.61 -6.87 3.19
N TYR A 69 1.76 -7.39 2.33
CA TYR A 69 0.37 -7.66 2.65
C TYR A 69 -0.19 -8.86 1.89
N THR A 70 -1.25 -9.43 2.47
CA THR A 70 -2.00 -10.54 1.88
C THR A 70 -3.25 -9.98 1.21
N LEU A 71 -3.40 -10.23 -0.08
CA LEU A 71 -4.59 -9.88 -0.85
C LEU A 71 -5.39 -11.13 -1.19
N LYS A 72 -6.55 -11.28 -0.54
CA LYS A 72 -7.50 -12.33 -0.85
C LYS A 72 -8.49 -11.86 -1.92
N PRO A 73 -9.08 -12.77 -2.73
CA PRO A 73 -10.07 -12.41 -3.77
C PRO A 73 -11.23 -11.56 -3.22
N GLU A 74 -11.75 -11.94 -2.06
CA GLU A 74 -12.87 -11.23 -1.42
C GLU A 74 -12.47 -9.83 -0.93
N ASN A 75 -11.20 -9.62 -0.53
CA ASN A 75 -10.69 -8.32 -0.10
C ASN A 75 -10.50 -7.37 -1.28
N ALA A 76 -10.04 -7.90 -2.43
CA ALA A 76 -9.89 -7.13 -3.67
C ALA A 76 -11.21 -6.54 -4.20
N LEU A 77 -12.34 -7.05 -3.72
CA LEU A 77 -13.70 -6.56 -4.01
C LEU A 77 -14.31 -5.79 -2.83
N GLY A 78 -13.52 -5.12 -2.02
CA GLY A 78 -13.99 -4.32 -0.90
C GLY A 78 -14.89 -3.16 -1.33
N CYS A 79 -15.84 -2.74 -0.46
CA CYS A 79 -16.89 -1.77 -0.78
C CYS A 79 -16.85 -0.50 0.07
N PHE A 80 -15.95 -0.41 1.03
CA PHE A 80 -15.83 0.80 1.84
C PHE A 80 -15.26 1.95 0.98
N PRO A 81 -15.87 3.14 1.08
CA PRO A 81 -15.45 4.30 0.30
C PRO A 81 -14.08 4.80 0.77
N ARG A 82 -13.35 5.40 -0.16
CA ARG A 82 -12.08 6.06 0.10
C ARG A 82 -12.25 7.23 1.07
N THR A 83 -11.51 7.22 2.19
CA THR A 83 -11.63 8.26 3.24
C THR A 83 -10.79 9.51 2.95
N ASN A 84 -9.72 9.40 2.17
CA ASN A 84 -8.71 10.47 1.97
C ASN A 84 -8.15 11.04 3.30
N ALA A 85 -8.11 10.21 4.34
CA ALA A 85 -7.77 10.60 5.71
C ALA A 85 -6.26 10.59 5.96
N PHE A 86 -5.46 11.21 5.08
CA PHE A 86 -4.01 11.29 5.25
C PHE A 86 -3.62 11.90 6.60
N VAL A 87 -2.89 11.17 7.41
CA VAL A 87 -2.50 11.58 8.76
C VAL A 87 -1.14 10.99 9.15
N ALA A 88 -0.36 11.77 9.91
CA ALA A 88 0.92 11.30 10.44
C ALA A 88 0.72 10.05 11.32
N ASP A 89 1.61 9.06 11.19
CA ASP A 89 1.56 7.86 12.03
C ASP A 89 2.10 8.16 13.43
N ASN A 90 1.23 8.18 14.42
CA ASN A 90 1.59 8.51 15.80
C ASN A 90 2.29 7.37 16.56
N SER A 91 2.39 6.18 15.96
CA SER A 91 3.24 5.10 16.50
C SER A 91 4.74 5.39 16.31
N LEU A 92 5.07 6.34 15.43
CA LEU A 92 6.43 6.79 15.19
C LEU A 92 6.77 8.01 16.06
N PRO A 93 8.01 8.09 16.60
CA PRO A 93 8.43 9.21 17.42
C PRO A 93 8.42 10.55 16.65
N PRO A 94 8.29 11.70 17.35
CA PRO A 94 8.51 13.00 16.75
C PRO A 94 9.85 13.10 16.01
N GLY A 95 9.88 13.73 14.84
CA GLY A 95 11.05 13.87 13.98
C GLY A 95 11.39 12.62 13.14
N LYS A 96 10.72 11.49 13.39
CA LYS A 96 10.94 10.22 12.66
C LYS A 96 9.80 9.87 11.70
N LYS A 97 8.77 10.70 11.60
CA LYS A 97 7.58 10.50 10.77
C LYS A 97 7.39 11.63 9.76
N ALA A 98 6.78 11.30 8.62
CA ALA A 98 6.26 12.28 7.67
C ALA A 98 4.88 12.78 8.11
N SER A 99 4.49 13.92 7.56
CA SER A 99 3.15 14.50 7.70
C SER A 99 2.59 14.88 6.32
N PRO A 100 1.26 15.04 6.16
CA PRO A 100 0.68 15.51 4.91
C PRO A 100 1.24 16.84 4.42
N GLN A 101 1.61 17.73 5.36
CA GLN A 101 2.18 19.06 5.08
C GLN A 101 3.54 18.99 4.39
N ASP A 102 4.28 17.88 4.55
CA ASP A 102 5.57 17.69 3.89
C ASP A 102 5.44 17.52 2.37
N TYR A 103 4.25 17.19 1.88
CA TYR A 103 3.96 16.99 0.45
C TYR A 103 3.33 18.23 -0.20
N ALA A 104 2.76 19.14 0.58
CA ALA A 104 2.03 20.30 0.09
C ALA A 104 2.93 21.20 -0.79
N GLY A 105 2.49 21.48 -2.02
CA GLY A 105 3.19 22.36 -2.97
C GLY A 105 4.49 21.78 -3.55
N THR A 106 4.81 20.50 -3.33
CA THR A 106 6.07 19.89 -3.78
C THR A 106 6.02 19.33 -5.21
N GLY A 107 4.84 19.17 -5.77
CA GLY A 107 4.62 18.49 -7.06
C GLY A 107 4.54 16.96 -6.96
N TYR A 108 4.68 16.39 -5.77
CA TYR A 108 4.54 14.96 -5.53
C TYR A 108 3.20 14.63 -4.89
N ASP A 109 2.59 13.53 -5.31
CA ASP A 109 1.45 12.93 -4.65
C ASP A 109 1.89 12.21 -3.35
N GLN A 110 0.98 12.12 -2.38
CA GLN A 110 1.07 11.20 -1.25
C GLN A 110 0.72 9.80 -1.78
N GLY A 111 1.71 9.16 -2.40
CA GLY A 111 1.50 7.89 -3.09
C GLY A 111 1.47 6.72 -2.12
N HIS A 112 0.39 5.95 -2.16
CA HIS A 112 0.24 4.74 -1.37
C HIS A 112 1.23 3.66 -1.81
N ILE A 113 1.81 2.95 -0.85
CA ILE A 113 2.58 1.72 -1.10
C ILE A 113 1.64 0.52 -1.05
N VAL A 114 0.82 0.38 -0.01
CA VAL A 114 -0.37 -0.48 -0.03
C VAL A 114 -1.57 0.36 -0.46
N PRO A 115 -2.20 0.09 -1.61
CA PRO A 115 -3.29 0.92 -2.10
C PRO A 115 -4.55 0.76 -1.24
N ASP A 116 -5.29 1.85 -1.04
CA ASP A 116 -6.56 1.83 -0.32
C ASP A 116 -7.60 0.91 -0.96
N GLY A 117 -7.58 0.78 -2.29
CA GLY A 117 -8.46 -0.13 -3.02
C GLY A 117 -8.30 -1.61 -2.66
N ASP A 118 -7.10 -2.02 -2.19
CA ASP A 118 -6.86 -3.38 -1.69
C ASP A 118 -7.29 -3.55 -0.23
N GLN A 119 -7.55 -2.44 0.47
CA GLN A 119 -7.92 -2.38 1.88
C GLN A 119 -9.41 -2.01 2.11
N SER A 120 -10.15 -1.74 1.06
CA SER A 120 -11.55 -1.30 1.11
C SER A 120 -12.56 -2.38 1.54
N TYR A 121 -12.10 -3.51 2.07
CA TYR A 121 -12.94 -4.58 2.62
C TYR A 121 -13.34 -4.36 4.08
N ASN A 122 -12.63 -3.51 4.80
CA ASN A 122 -12.89 -3.13 6.18
C ASN A 122 -12.61 -1.64 6.35
N GLN A 123 -13.51 -0.93 7.02
CA GLN A 123 -13.44 0.53 7.12
C GLN A 123 -12.22 1.02 7.90
N GLN A 124 -11.84 0.36 8.99
CA GLN A 124 -10.67 0.71 9.79
C GLN A 124 -9.37 0.43 9.04
N VAL A 125 -9.33 -0.70 8.33
CA VAL A 125 -8.18 -1.12 7.51
C VAL A 125 -7.98 -0.17 6.33
N GLU A 126 -9.07 0.26 5.68
CA GLU A 126 -9.02 1.27 4.63
C GLU A 126 -8.44 2.59 5.18
N TRP A 127 -8.95 3.06 6.31
CA TRP A 127 -8.45 4.27 6.96
C TRP A 127 -6.97 4.14 7.34
N GLU A 128 -6.51 3.01 7.89
CA GLU A 128 -5.11 2.79 8.24
C GLU A 128 -4.18 2.84 7.00
N SER A 129 -4.70 2.56 5.80
CA SER A 129 -3.91 2.68 4.58
C SER A 129 -3.46 4.13 4.31
N PHE A 130 -4.13 5.15 4.89
CA PHE A 130 -3.79 6.58 4.77
C PHE A 130 -2.76 7.08 5.80
N LEU A 131 -2.24 6.23 6.66
CA LEU A 131 -1.14 6.60 7.54
C LEU A 131 0.11 6.97 6.73
N MET A 132 0.75 8.09 7.07
CA MET A 132 1.93 8.57 6.35
C MET A 132 3.12 7.59 6.40
N SER A 133 3.10 6.60 7.29
CA SER A 133 4.04 5.47 7.28
C SER A 133 3.86 4.52 6.09
N ASN A 134 2.73 4.59 5.39
CA ASN A 134 2.44 3.86 4.15
C ASN A 134 2.64 4.72 2.89
N MET A 135 3.09 5.97 3.02
CA MET A 135 3.19 6.92 1.91
C MET A 135 4.63 7.09 1.42
N SER A 136 4.73 7.41 0.14
CA SER A 136 5.99 7.75 -0.52
C SER A 136 5.74 8.89 -1.51
N PRO A 137 6.68 9.85 -1.68
CA PRO A 137 6.55 10.86 -2.72
C PRO A 137 6.55 10.19 -4.10
N GLN A 138 5.49 10.39 -4.86
CA GLN A 138 5.32 9.83 -6.20
C GLN A 138 4.97 10.94 -7.20
N LEU A 139 5.62 10.97 -8.36
CA LEU A 139 5.18 11.85 -9.44
C LEU A 139 3.76 11.49 -9.88
N PRO A 140 2.89 12.48 -10.14
CA PRO A 140 1.50 12.23 -10.55
C PRO A 140 1.37 11.26 -11.74
N ASN A 141 2.24 11.39 -12.75
CA ASN A 141 2.20 10.51 -13.92
C ASN A 141 2.55 9.06 -13.59
N LEU A 142 3.42 8.82 -12.61
CA LEU A 142 3.69 7.47 -12.11
C LEU A 142 2.51 6.97 -11.28
N ASN A 143 2.14 7.72 -10.22
CA ASN A 143 1.14 7.31 -9.23
C ASN A 143 -0.23 7.07 -9.87
N ARG A 144 -0.70 8.02 -10.67
CA ARG A 144 -2.04 8.00 -11.29
C ARG A 144 -2.08 7.23 -12.61
N GLY A 145 -0.92 6.88 -13.16
CA GLY A 145 -0.72 6.15 -14.41
C GLY A 145 -0.44 4.67 -14.22
N VAL A 146 0.75 4.23 -14.65
CA VAL A 146 1.12 2.81 -14.69
C VAL A 146 1.11 2.13 -13.33
N TRP A 147 1.41 2.86 -12.24
CA TRP A 147 1.36 2.29 -10.89
C TRP A 147 -0.08 1.92 -10.49
N LYS A 148 -1.05 2.84 -10.68
CA LYS A 148 -2.48 2.57 -10.49
C LYS A 148 -2.98 1.42 -11.38
N GLN A 149 -2.49 1.34 -12.64
CA GLN A 149 -2.85 0.24 -13.54
C GLN A 149 -2.33 -1.10 -13.01
N LEU A 150 -1.08 -1.14 -12.50
CA LEU A 150 -0.52 -2.35 -11.89
C LEU A 150 -1.33 -2.77 -10.65
N GLU A 151 -1.71 -1.84 -9.79
CA GLU A 151 -2.56 -2.11 -8.62
C GLU A 151 -3.91 -2.72 -9.02
N SER A 152 -4.54 -2.15 -10.06
CA SER A 152 -5.79 -2.70 -10.60
C SER A 152 -5.60 -4.10 -11.18
N SER A 153 -4.46 -4.35 -11.86
CA SER A 153 -4.11 -5.68 -12.37
C SER A 153 -3.91 -6.70 -11.25
N VAL A 154 -3.26 -6.31 -10.15
CA VAL A 154 -3.06 -7.17 -8.96
C VAL A 154 -4.42 -7.59 -8.37
N ARG A 155 -5.37 -6.67 -8.23
CA ARG A 155 -6.74 -7.00 -7.80
C ARG A 155 -7.45 -7.94 -8.78
N ALA A 156 -7.31 -7.66 -10.09
CA ALA A 156 -7.90 -8.52 -11.12
C ALA A 156 -7.32 -9.95 -11.05
N TRP A 157 -6.01 -10.10 -10.84
CA TRP A 157 -5.36 -11.40 -10.70
C TRP A 157 -5.89 -12.17 -9.49
N ALA A 158 -5.99 -11.51 -8.32
CA ALA A 158 -6.55 -12.15 -7.12
C ALA A 158 -7.97 -12.69 -7.38
N VAL A 159 -8.84 -11.85 -7.97
CA VAL A 159 -10.25 -12.19 -8.22
C VAL A 159 -10.39 -13.26 -9.30
N GLN A 160 -9.74 -13.08 -10.45
CA GLN A 160 -9.96 -13.95 -11.62
C GLN A 160 -9.29 -15.30 -11.49
N ARG A 161 -8.15 -15.36 -10.82
CA ARG A 161 -7.50 -16.64 -10.48
C ARG A 161 -8.17 -17.31 -9.27
N ASN A 162 -8.95 -16.54 -8.50
CA ASN A 162 -9.48 -16.94 -7.20
C ASN A 162 -8.38 -17.43 -6.25
N HIS A 163 -7.23 -16.73 -6.24
CA HIS A 163 -6.04 -17.07 -5.47
C HIS A 163 -5.69 -15.96 -4.48
N THR A 164 -5.16 -16.35 -3.34
CA THR A 164 -4.55 -15.42 -2.40
C THR A 164 -3.17 -15.01 -2.91
N LEU A 165 -2.93 -13.71 -2.95
CA LEU A 165 -1.63 -13.15 -3.34
C LEU A 165 -0.91 -12.57 -2.13
N ILE A 166 0.41 -12.77 -2.05
CA ILE A 166 1.30 -11.99 -1.20
C ILE A 166 1.90 -10.89 -2.07
N VAL A 167 1.70 -9.64 -1.66
CA VAL A 167 2.15 -8.48 -2.43
C VAL A 167 3.17 -7.70 -1.61
N ILE A 168 4.34 -7.44 -2.21
CA ILE A 168 5.46 -6.75 -1.56
C ILE A 168 5.86 -5.55 -2.43
N PRO A 169 5.20 -4.39 -2.27
CA PRO A 169 5.62 -3.14 -2.86
C PRO A 169 6.67 -2.42 -2.01
N GLY A 170 7.48 -1.57 -2.63
CA GLY A 170 8.45 -0.77 -1.89
C GLY A 170 9.14 0.28 -2.75
N ASN A 171 10.15 0.91 -2.16
CA ASN A 171 10.87 2.03 -2.75
C ASN A 171 12.30 1.64 -3.14
N ILE A 172 12.76 2.18 -4.27
CA ILE A 172 14.16 2.15 -4.72
C ILE A 172 14.73 3.53 -4.44
N TYR A 173 15.71 3.64 -3.53
CA TYR A 173 16.26 4.94 -3.12
C TYR A 173 17.62 4.83 -2.43
N ASN A 174 18.32 5.96 -2.37
CA ASN A 174 19.51 6.14 -1.56
C ASN A 174 19.36 7.38 -0.67
N VAL A 175 19.28 7.19 0.65
CA VAL A 175 19.05 8.28 1.63
C VAL A 175 20.08 9.40 1.54
N ALA A 176 21.32 9.06 1.16
CA ALA A 176 22.42 10.03 1.10
C ALA A 176 22.34 10.96 -0.12
N THR A 177 21.80 10.49 -1.25
CA THR A 177 21.84 11.20 -2.54
C THR A 177 20.47 11.65 -3.03
N ASN A 178 19.38 11.02 -2.60
CA ASN A 178 18.04 11.35 -3.06
C ASN A 178 17.56 12.73 -2.56
N LYS A 179 16.82 13.41 -3.43
CA LYS A 179 16.09 14.63 -3.11
C LYS A 179 15.19 14.42 -1.90
N LYS A 180 15.03 15.45 -1.08
CA LYS A 180 14.10 15.48 0.05
C LYS A 180 13.07 16.57 -0.14
N ILE A 181 11.85 16.32 0.35
CA ILE A 181 10.74 17.27 0.32
C ILE A 181 10.22 17.58 1.72
N GLY A 182 9.49 18.67 1.84
CA GLY A 182 8.87 19.10 3.10
C GLY A 182 9.87 19.51 4.18
N LYS A 183 9.32 20.06 5.26
CA LYS A 183 10.14 20.49 6.41
C LYS A 183 10.77 19.32 7.16
N SER A 184 10.12 18.17 7.14
CA SER A 184 10.63 16.96 7.80
C SER A 184 11.74 16.28 6.98
N GLY A 185 11.96 16.62 5.72
CA GLY A 185 12.96 16.03 4.86
C GLY A 185 12.60 14.60 4.42
N VAL A 186 11.39 14.42 3.88
CA VAL A 186 10.94 13.12 3.33
C VAL A 186 11.70 12.81 2.06
N THR A 187 12.32 11.63 1.99
CA THR A 187 13.11 11.20 0.83
C THR A 187 12.22 10.89 -0.36
N VAL A 188 12.56 11.45 -1.52
CA VAL A 188 11.92 11.11 -2.80
C VAL A 188 12.63 9.87 -3.37
N PRO A 189 11.96 8.74 -3.60
CA PRO A 189 12.60 7.56 -4.16
C PRO A 189 12.96 7.75 -5.64
N ASP A 190 13.95 7.02 -6.13
CA ASP A 190 14.31 6.96 -7.55
C ASP A 190 13.30 6.15 -8.36
N GLY A 191 12.58 5.28 -7.70
CA GLY A 191 11.57 4.42 -8.29
C GLY A 191 10.80 3.60 -7.26
N LEU A 192 9.84 2.86 -7.76
CA LEU A 192 9.01 1.92 -6.99
C LEU A 192 9.15 0.52 -7.56
N PHE A 193 9.01 -0.47 -6.70
CA PHE A 193 8.91 -1.87 -7.11
C PHE A 193 7.67 -2.54 -6.52
N LYS A 194 7.25 -3.66 -7.14
CA LYS A 194 6.20 -4.53 -6.61
C LYS A 194 6.49 -5.98 -6.98
N ILE A 195 6.55 -6.85 -5.96
CA ILE A 195 6.60 -8.29 -6.12
C ILE A 195 5.22 -8.84 -5.79
N VAL A 196 4.70 -9.73 -6.63
CA VAL A 196 3.38 -10.37 -6.44
C VAL A 196 3.59 -11.88 -6.50
N ILE A 197 3.27 -12.55 -5.42
CA ILE A 197 3.44 -14.01 -5.27
C ILE A 197 2.06 -14.65 -5.21
N ASP A 198 1.79 -15.59 -6.10
CA ASP A 198 0.60 -16.43 -6.05
C ASP A 198 0.88 -17.61 -5.11
N THR A 199 0.12 -17.69 -4.01
CA THR A 199 0.35 -18.70 -2.97
C THR A 199 -0.08 -20.11 -3.35
N GLN A 200 -0.89 -20.26 -4.40
CA GLN A 200 -1.37 -21.57 -4.89
C GLN A 200 -0.43 -22.17 -5.94
N THR A 201 0.14 -21.32 -6.81
CA THR A 201 1.03 -21.78 -7.88
C THR A 201 2.51 -21.63 -7.56
N ASN A 202 2.85 -20.86 -6.51
CA ASN A 202 4.21 -20.44 -6.17
C ASN A 202 4.92 -19.69 -7.31
N GLU A 203 4.15 -19.03 -8.19
CA GLU A 203 4.70 -18.12 -9.19
C GLU A 203 4.92 -16.72 -8.57
N ALA A 204 5.97 -16.03 -9.01
CA ALA A 204 6.23 -14.66 -8.60
C ALA A 204 6.41 -13.76 -9.82
N LEU A 205 5.64 -12.66 -9.87
CA LEU A 205 5.84 -11.56 -10.81
C LEU A 205 6.54 -10.39 -10.09
N ALA A 206 7.38 -9.68 -10.81
CA ALA A 206 8.08 -8.53 -10.26
C ALA A 206 8.10 -7.37 -11.25
N PHE A 207 7.91 -6.15 -10.74
CA PHE A 207 7.84 -4.93 -11.53
C PHE A 207 8.65 -3.83 -10.86
N ALA A 208 9.28 -2.95 -11.66
CA ALA A 208 9.95 -1.75 -11.20
C ALA A 208 9.72 -0.60 -12.18
N TYR A 209 9.42 0.59 -11.64
CA TYR A 209 9.21 1.80 -12.42
C TYR A 209 10.02 2.93 -11.83
N ALA A 210 10.77 3.63 -12.68
CA ALA A 210 11.53 4.80 -12.27
C ALA A 210 10.60 6.00 -12.02
N GLN A 211 11.00 6.90 -11.13
CA GLN A 211 10.34 8.16 -10.85
C GLN A 211 10.65 9.16 -11.98
N LYS A 212 9.88 9.14 -13.08
CA LYS A 212 10.05 9.96 -14.27
C LYS A 212 8.74 10.60 -14.69
N GLU A 213 8.80 11.74 -15.38
CA GLU A 213 7.62 12.40 -15.95
C GLU A 213 6.96 11.54 -17.04
N SER A 214 7.77 10.93 -17.92
CA SER A 214 7.26 10.01 -18.93
C SER A 214 7.21 8.61 -18.36
N GLN A 215 6.00 8.03 -18.35
CA GLN A 215 5.73 6.68 -17.84
C GLN A 215 5.22 5.78 -18.95
N PRO A 216 5.51 4.47 -18.89
CA PRO A 216 4.90 3.52 -19.81
C PRO A 216 3.38 3.43 -19.61
N THR A 217 2.68 3.12 -20.69
CA THR A 217 1.22 2.88 -20.67
C THR A 217 0.87 1.41 -20.49
N ASP A 218 1.85 0.52 -20.59
CA ASP A 218 1.71 -0.93 -20.43
C ASP A 218 2.57 -1.40 -19.24
N ILE A 219 1.94 -2.11 -18.32
CA ILE A 219 2.62 -2.65 -17.13
C ILE A 219 3.76 -3.62 -17.48
N SER A 220 3.69 -4.29 -18.65
CA SER A 220 4.72 -5.24 -19.07
C SER A 220 6.10 -4.60 -19.26
N LEU A 221 6.14 -3.31 -19.60
CA LEU A 221 7.39 -2.57 -19.78
C LEU A 221 8.16 -2.33 -18.47
N GLY A 222 7.51 -2.52 -17.33
CA GLY A 222 8.15 -2.49 -16.01
C GLY A 222 8.49 -3.87 -15.45
N GLN A 223 8.25 -4.96 -16.19
CA GLN A 223 8.55 -6.29 -15.69
C GLN A 223 10.06 -6.49 -15.54
N VAL A 224 10.46 -6.91 -14.35
CA VAL A 224 11.84 -7.26 -13.98
C VAL A 224 11.84 -8.63 -13.29
N SER A 225 13.01 -9.16 -12.96
CA SER A 225 13.12 -10.31 -12.07
C SER A 225 13.15 -9.87 -10.59
N VAL A 226 12.86 -10.80 -9.67
CA VAL A 226 13.03 -10.52 -8.24
C VAL A 226 14.51 -10.22 -7.93
N ALA A 227 15.45 -10.93 -8.56
CA ALA A 227 16.88 -10.68 -8.44
C ALA A 227 17.28 -9.27 -8.89
N ASP A 228 16.61 -8.71 -9.91
CA ASP A 228 16.82 -7.31 -10.30
C ASP A 228 16.41 -6.36 -9.19
N ILE A 229 15.25 -6.58 -8.53
CA ILE A 229 14.80 -5.77 -7.40
C ILE A 229 15.78 -5.89 -6.23
N GLU A 230 16.24 -7.10 -5.90
CA GLU A 230 17.26 -7.32 -4.86
C GLU A 230 18.54 -6.52 -5.15
N ARG A 231 18.99 -6.50 -6.41
CA ARG A 231 20.16 -5.72 -6.83
C ARG A 231 19.94 -4.20 -6.73
N TYR A 232 18.74 -3.70 -7.07
CA TYR A 232 18.43 -2.26 -7.00
C TYR A 232 18.29 -1.76 -5.57
N THR A 233 17.83 -2.62 -4.67
CA THR A 233 17.43 -2.20 -3.31
C THR A 233 18.41 -2.63 -2.21
N GLY A 234 19.22 -3.66 -2.45
CA GLY A 234 20.02 -4.34 -1.42
C GLY A 234 19.15 -5.13 -0.43
N ILE A 235 17.90 -5.44 -0.78
CA ILE A 235 16.99 -6.23 0.05
C ILE A 235 17.02 -7.67 -0.46
N THR A 236 17.05 -8.65 0.44
CA THR A 236 16.89 -10.07 0.10
C THR A 236 15.49 -10.53 0.47
N PHE A 237 14.69 -10.91 -0.53
CA PHE A 237 13.31 -11.36 -0.31
C PHE A 237 13.24 -12.86 -0.06
N ALA A 238 12.51 -13.25 0.96
CA ALA A 238 12.11 -14.63 1.18
C ALA A 238 10.95 -14.97 0.24
N LEU A 239 11.11 -16.03 -0.56
CA LEU A 239 10.12 -16.50 -1.53
C LEU A 239 9.75 -17.97 -1.24
N PRO A 240 8.64 -18.47 -1.82
CA PRO A 240 8.32 -19.90 -1.77
C PRO A 240 9.48 -20.75 -2.29
N LYS A 241 9.66 -21.93 -1.70
CA LYS A 241 10.68 -22.88 -2.16
C LYS A 241 10.47 -23.23 -3.64
N GLY A 242 11.53 -23.14 -4.42
CA GLY A 242 11.51 -23.48 -5.87
C GLY A 242 11.23 -22.30 -6.80
N VAL A 243 10.91 -21.11 -6.28
CA VAL A 243 10.80 -19.90 -7.11
C VAL A 243 12.20 -19.48 -7.59
N ASP A 244 12.38 -19.41 -8.90
CA ASP A 244 13.60 -18.84 -9.50
C ASP A 244 13.51 -17.31 -9.48
N LYS A 245 14.37 -16.68 -8.68
CA LYS A 245 14.44 -15.22 -8.56
C LYS A 245 14.90 -14.50 -9.84
N ASN A 246 15.55 -15.21 -10.76
CA ASN A 246 16.00 -14.65 -12.03
C ASN A 246 14.93 -14.74 -13.13
N ALA A 247 13.89 -15.55 -12.92
CA ALA A 247 12.84 -15.72 -13.89
C ALA A 247 12.00 -14.46 -14.08
N LYS A 248 11.50 -14.28 -15.32
CA LYS A 248 10.45 -13.32 -15.67
C LYS A 248 9.28 -14.12 -16.27
N PRO A 249 8.40 -14.69 -15.45
CA PRO A 249 7.28 -15.48 -15.93
C PRO A 249 6.35 -14.62 -16.80
N LYS A 250 5.56 -15.27 -17.65
CA LYS A 250 4.52 -14.58 -18.42
C LYS A 250 3.56 -13.87 -17.46
N ILE A 251 3.32 -12.58 -17.70
CA ILE A 251 2.36 -11.81 -16.90
C ILE A 251 0.98 -12.45 -17.02
N TRP A 252 0.31 -12.61 -15.89
CA TRP A 252 -1.04 -13.16 -15.86
C TRP A 252 -2.02 -12.20 -16.53
N ALA A 253 -3.01 -12.75 -17.23
CA ALA A 253 -4.06 -11.94 -17.84
C ALA A 253 -4.85 -11.17 -16.77
N ALA A 254 -5.19 -9.93 -17.06
CA ALA A 254 -6.00 -9.06 -16.19
C ALA A 254 -7.13 -8.45 -17.00
N ASP A 255 -8.36 -8.86 -16.75
CA ASP A 255 -9.56 -8.23 -17.30
C ASP A 255 -10.10 -7.21 -16.28
N LEU A 256 -9.72 -5.94 -16.46
CA LEU A 256 -10.15 -4.86 -15.57
C LEU A 256 -11.65 -4.56 -15.72
N GLY A 257 -12.22 -4.83 -16.89
CA GLY A 257 -13.69 -4.70 -17.10
C GLY A 257 -14.46 -5.75 -16.30
N ALA A 258 -13.98 -6.99 -16.26
CA ALA A 258 -14.58 -8.04 -15.42
C ALA A 258 -14.43 -7.72 -13.93
N LEU A 259 -13.28 -7.19 -13.49
CA LEU A 259 -13.08 -6.73 -12.12
C LEU A 259 -14.10 -5.66 -11.73
N GLY A 260 -14.28 -4.62 -12.56
CA GLY A 260 -15.25 -3.55 -12.33
C GLY A 260 -16.68 -4.08 -12.24
N LYS A 261 -17.09 -5.00 -13.16
CA LYS A 261 -18.41 -5.66 -13.09
C LYS A 261 -18.61 -6.45 -11.80
N ALA A 262 -17.59 -7.21 -11.36
CA ALA A 262 -17.65 -7.98 -10.11
C ALA A 262 -17.79 -7.06 -8.89
N LYS A 263 -17.05 -5.96 -8.86
CA LYS A 263 -17.11 -4.97 -7.78
C LYS A 263 -18.47 -4.26 -7.76
N LYS A 264 -18.99 -3.85 -8.91
CA LYS A 264 -20.32 -3.25 -9.03
C LYS A 264 -21.41 -4.21 -8.55
N ALA A 265 -21.34 -5.48 -8.94
CA ALA A 265 -22.30 -6.50 -8.50
C ALA A 265 -22.27 -6.71 -6.97
N LYS A 266 -21.08 -6.66 -6.34
CA LYS A 266 -20.92 -6.81 -4.89
C LYS A 266 -21.32 -5.55 -4.11
N CYS A 267 -20.97 -4.36 -4.61
CA CYS A 267 -21.04 -3.11 -3.86
C CYS A 267 -22.22 -2.22 -4.26
N GLY A 268 -22.91 -2.51 -5.37
CA GLY A 268 -24.02 -1.71 -5.88
C GLY A 268 -23.61 -0.33 -6.42
N LYS A 269 -22.31 -0.07 -6.57
CA LYS A 269 -21.73 1.21 -7.03
C LYS A 269 -20.67 0.95 -8.10
N ASP A 270 -20.48 1.93 -8.99
CA ASP A 270 -19.24 2.04 -9.77
C ASP A 270 -18.12 2.63 -8.89
N ASP A 271 -16.86 2.25 -9.15
CA ASP A 271 -15.67 2.81 -8.47
C ASP A 271 -15.41 4.26 -8.89
#